data_447a4ce28304fb19bb03e8f4b88d7324
#
_entry.id   447a4ce28304fb19bb03e8f4b88d7324
#
_cell.length_a   1.000
_cell.length_b   1.000
_cell.length_c   1.000
_cell.angle_alpha   90.00
_cell.angle_beta   90.00
_cell.angle_gamma   90.00
#
_symmetry.space_group_name_H-M   'P 1'
#
loop_
_entity.id
_entity.type
_entity.pdbx_description
1 polymer ?
#
loop_
_entity_poly.entity_id
_entity_poly.type
_entity_poly.pdbx_seq_one_letter_code
_entity_poly.pdbx_strand_id
1 'polypeptide(L)'
;ELDDDGRVLRFVEKPAPGTAPSNLINAGTYVLEPSVLQRIPTGQKVSIERATFPLVAGDGGLFAMATDDYWIDTGRPELYLQANLDVLAATRAHDRCQPVHETATVHPQAVVERSVVGAHAQVADATITGSVLLPGAVVESGAVVTDSVLMGRVGAGAVVHNCVLGADGVVAPGEHLRDQRRPDPNSGSTGT
;
A
#
# COMPACT_ATOMS: atom_id res chain seq x y z
N GLU A 1 -4.78 2.34 -24.70
CA GLU A 1 -4.22 2.19 -26.05
C GLU A 1 -3.70 3.53 -26.52
N LEU A 2 -2.46 3.57 -27.01
CA LEU A 2 -1.78 4.78 -27.48
C LEU A 2 -1.46 4.65 -28.97
N ASP A 3 -1.40 5.80 -29.67
CA ASP A 3 -0.72 5.89 -30.95
C ASP A 3 0.78 6.21 -30.78
N ASP A 4 1.50 6.33 -31.89
CA ASP A 4 2.94 6.59 -31.92
C ASP A 4 3.33 7.99 -31.37
N ASP A 5 2.39 8.93 -31.33
CA ASP A 5 2.56 10.27 -30.77
C ASP A 5 2.17 10.36 -29.28
N GLY A 6 1.78 9.24 -28.65
CA GLY A 6 1.36 9.18 -27.26
C GLY A 6 -0.06 9.63 -27.00
N ARG A 7 -0.87 9.83 -28.05
CA ARG A 7 -2.29 10.13 -27.89
C ARG A 7 -3.04 8.88 -27.45
N VAL A 8 -3.94 9.02 -26.49
CA VAL A 8 -4.80 7.94 -26.05
C VAL A 8 -5.93 7.75 -27.04
N LEU A 9 -5.89 6.65 -27.77
CA LEU A 9 -6.94 6.25 -28.71
C LEU A 9 -8.15 5.69 -28.01
N ARG A 10 -7.92 4.96 -26.92
CA ARG A 10 -8.97 4.33 -26.13
C ARG A 10 -8.50 4.10 -24.70
N PHE A 11 -9.38 4.45 -23.76
CA PHE A 11 -9.17 4.16 -22.34
C PHE A 11 -10.09 3.00 -21.94
N VAL A 12 -9.52 1.85 -21.57
CA VAL A 12 -10.26 0.63 -21.22
C VAL A 12 -10.01 0.28 -19.78
N GLU A 13 -11.02 0.47 -18.94
CA GLU A 13 -10.96 0.16 -17.52
C GLU A 13 -11.38 -1.29 -17.27
N LYS A 14 -10.51 -2.08 -16.67
CA LYS A 14 -10.75 -3.48 -16.30
C LYS A 14 -11.27 -4.33 -17.48
N PRO A 15 -10.47 -4.49 -18.56
CA PRO A 15 -10.86 -5.34 -19.68
C PRO A 15 -11.06 -6.79 -19.23
N ALA A 16 -11.88 -7.53 -19.95
CA ALA A 16 -12.02 -8.96 -19.71
C ALA A 16 -10.67 -9.67 -19.93
N PRO A 17 -10.38 -10.78 -19.25
CA PRO A 17 -9.14 -11.51 -19.43
C PRO A 17 -8.85 -11.82 -20.91
N GLY A 18 -7.67 -11.47 -21.37
CA GLY A 18 -7.22 -11.68 -22.76
C GLY A 18 -7.75 -10.68 -23.79
N THR A 19 -8.52 -9.65 -23.38
CA THR A 19 -9.05 -8.61 -24.30
C THR A 19 -8.37 -7.25 -24.15
N ALA A 20 -7.34 -7.15 -23.32
CA ALA A 20 -6.57 -5.91 -23.16
C ALA A 20 -5.91 -5.52 -24.51
N PRO A 21 -6.07 -4.27 -24.99
CA PRO A 21 -5.52 -3.83 -26.27
C PRO A 21 -4.00 -3.62 -26.22
N SER A 22 -3.43 -3.48 -25.02
CA SER A 22 -2.00 -3.30 -24.79
C SER A 22 -1.61 -3.80 -23.40
N ASN A 23 -0.30 -3.83 -23.11
CA ASN A 23 0.25 -4.11 -21.79
C ASN A 23 0.44 -2.85 -20.94
N LEU A 24 0.08 -1.68 -21.46
CA LEU A 24 0.15 -0.43 -20.70
C LEU A 24 -1.00 -0.35 -19.71
N ILE A 25 -0.68 0.11 -18.50
CA ILE A 25 -1.65 0.37 -17.45
C ILE A 25 -1.66 1.86 -17.09
N ASN A 26 -2.78 2.29 -16.56
CA ASN A 26 -2.89 3.63 -15.99
C ASN A 26 -2.19 3.68 -14.62
N ALA A 27 -1.15 4.50 -14.51
CA ALA A 27 -0.38 4.69 -13.28
C ALA A 27 -1.06 5.61 -12.24
N GLY A 28 -2.24 6.17 -12.55
CA GLY A 28 -3.01 7.00 -11.62
C GLY A 28 -2.44 8.41 -11.40
N THR A 29 -1.48 8.86 -12.22
CA THR A 29 -0.89 10.19 -12.12
C THR A 29 -1.28 11.02 -13.34
N TYR A 30 -1.85 12.22 -13.10
CA TYR A 30 -2.41 13.05 -14.17
C TYR A 30 -2.00 14.51 -14.03
N VAL A 31 -1.77 15.15 -15.17
CA VAL A 31 -1.72 16.60 -15.28
C VAL A 31 -2.89 17.01 -16.17
N LEU A 32 -3.82 17.79 -15.63
CA LEU A 32 -5.06 18.14 -16.30
C LEU A 32 -5.19 19.65 -16.46
N GLU A 33 -5.64 20.08 -17.64
CA GLU A 33 -6.09 21.45 -17.83
C GLU A 33 -7.32 21.73 -16.95
N PRO A 34 -7.45 22.94 -16.34
CA PRO A 34 -8.59 23.27 -15.49
C PRO A 34 -9.96 23.09 -16.18
N SER A 35 -10.01 23.20 -17.50
CA SER A 35 -11.22 22.97 -18.31
C SER A 35 -11.77 21.54 -18.21
N VAL A 36 -10.91 20.54 -17.89
CA VAL A 36 -11.36 19.15 -17.70
C VAL A 36 -12.29 19.04 -16.50
N LEU A 37 -12.09 19.87 -15.45
CA LEU A 37 -12.96 19.87 -14.26
C LEU A 37 -14.43 20.24 -14.62
N GLN A 38 -14.62 21.04 -15.66
CA GLN A 38 -15.97 21.40 -16.13
C GLN A 38 -16.73 20.23 -16.73
N ARG A 39 -16.03 19.15 -17.09
CA ARG A 39 -16.63 17.90 -17.60
C ARG A 39 -17.08 16.96 -16.49
N ILE A 40 -16.77 17.27 -15.23
CA ILE A 40 -17.11 16.45 -14.07
C ILE A 40 -18.36 17.05 -13.42
N PRO A 41 -19.48 16.33 -13.34
CA PRO A 41 -20.69 16.81 -12.69
C PRO A 41 -20.46 17.16 -11.22
N THR A 42 -20.91 18.35 -10.82
CA THR A 42 -20.79 18.81 -9.44
C THR A 42 -21.71 18.02 -8.50
N GLY A 43 -21.25 17.71 -7.31
CA GLY A 43 -22.04 17.05 -6.26
C GLY A 43 -22.32 15.57 -6.51
N GLN A 44 -21.67 14.95 -7.49
CA GLN A 44 -21.81 13.53 -7.80
C GLN A 44 -20.46 12.81 -7.69
N LYS A 45 -20.49 11.56 -7.24
CA LYS A 45 -19.31 10.69 -7.27
C LYS A 45 -19.11 10.14 -8.67
N VAL A 46 -18.06 10.57 -9.36
CA VAL A 46 -17.74 10.16 -10.73
C VAL A 46 -16.37 9.49 -10.76
N SER A 47 -16.25 8.35 -11.45
CA SER A 47 -14.94 7.79 -11.81
C SER A 47 -14.42 8.54 -13.03
N ILE A 48 -13.26 9.19 -12.88
CA ILE A 48 -12.62 9.93 -13.97
C ILE A 48 -12.23 8.98 -15.12
N GLU A 49 -11.81 7.77 -14.80
CA GLU A 49 -11.35 6.76 -15.76
C GLU A 49 -12.52 6.19 -16.59
N ARG A 50 -13.71 6.09 -16.00
CA ARG A 50 -14.88 5.49 -16.65
C ARG A 50 -15.76 6.50 -17.37
N ALA A 51 -15.81 7.73 -16.87
CA ALA A 51 -16.73 8.74 -17.38
C ALA A 51 -16.00 9.86 -18.12
N THR A 52 -14.95 10.44 -17.55
CA THR A 52 -14.33 11.65 -18.09
C THR A 52 -13.26 11.34 -19.15
N PHE A 53 -12.33 10.43 -18.86
CA PHE A 53 -11.22 10.13 -19.78
C PHE A 53 -11.67 9.57 -21.12
N PRO A 54 -12.68 8.69 -21.21
CA PRO A 54 -13.18 8.26 -22.52
C PRO A 54 -13.69 9.42 -23.40
N LEU A 55 -14.31 10.43 -22.79
CA LEU A 55 -14.76 11.62 -23.52
C LEU A 55 -13.59 12.49 -23.98
N VAL A 56 -12.62 12.72 -23.10
CA VAL A 56 -11.42 13.50 -23.45
C VAL A 56 -10.59 12.78 -24.51
N ALA A 57 -10.47 11.46 -24.44
CA ALA A 57 -9.81 10.66 -25.47
C ALA A 57 -10.55 10.72 -26.81
N GLY A 58 -11.90 10.62 -26.80
CA GLY A 58 -12.74 10.75 -27.99
C GLY A 58 -12.57 12.11 -28.69
N ASP A 59 -12.35 13.16 -27.93
CA ASP A 59 -12.05 14.50 -28.46
C ASP A 59 -10.59 14.68 -28.90
N GLY A 60 -9.75 13.65 -28.74
CA GLY A 60 -8.32 13.69 -29.07
C GLY A 60 -7.46 14.54 -28.11
N GLY A 61 -8.00 14.86 -26.93
CA GLY A 61 -7.36 15.74 -25.93
C GLY A 61 -6.62 14.98 -24.82
N LEU A 62 -6.53 13.65 -24.86
CA LEU A 62 -5.84 12.84 -23.86
C LEU A 62 -4.54 12.27 -24.42
N PHE A 63 -3.44 12.54 -23.72
CA PHE A 63 -2.12 12.03 -24.05
C PHE A 63 -1.56 11.26 -22.86
N ALA A 64 -0.69 10.29 -23.11
CA ALA A 64 0.02 9.57 -22.07
C ALA A 64 1.48 9.37 -22.46
N MET A 65 2.32 9.35 -21.45
CA MET A 65 3.73 8.99 -21.56
C MET A 65 3.89 7.57 -21.01
N ALA A 66 4.30 6.65 -21.88
CA ALA A 66 4.67 5.31 -21.45
C ALA A 66 6.06 5.35 -20.81
N THR A 67 6.23 4.63 -19.71
CA THR A 67 7.50 4.48 -19.00
C THR A 67 7.65 3.06 -18.49
N ASP A 68 8.89 2.58 -18.40
CA ASP A 68 9.25 1.33 -17.76
C ASP A 68 9.71 1.52 -16.31
N ASP A 69 9.44 2.71 -15.73
CA ASP A 69 9.75 2.99 -14.34
C ASP A 69 8.97 2.06 -13.40
N TYR A 70 9.56 1.84 -12.23
CA TYR A 70 8.90 1.04 -11.22
C TYR A 70 7.59 1.68 -10.78
N TRP A 71 6.55 0.89 -10.84
CA TRP A 71 5.24 1.24 -10.34
C TRP A 71 4.61 0.05 -9.61
N ILE A 72 3.97 0.30 -8.48
CA ILE A 72 3.26 -0.70 -7.69
C ILE A 72 2.00 -0.07 -7.10
N ASP A 73 0.86 -0.75 -7.26
CA ASP A 73 -0.39 -0.38 -6.62
C ASP A 73 -0.39 -0.85 -5.16
N THR A 74 -0.27 0.08 -4.21
CA THR A 74 -0.24 -0.20 -2.77
C THR A 74 -1.62 -0.36 -2.14
N GLY A 75 -2.68 -0.49 -2.92
CA GLY A 75 -4.06 -0.66 -2.45
C GLY A 75 -4.34 -1.98 -1.71
N ARG A 76 -3.38 -2.92 -1.70
CA ARG A 76 -3.46 -4.17 -0.95
C ARG A 76 -2.31 -4.28 0.04
N PRO A 77 -2.54 -4.81 1.26
CA PRO A 77 -1.52 -4.87 2.31
C PRO A 77 -0.23 -5.58 1.90
N GLU A 78 -0.32 -6.66 1.13
CA GLU A 78 0.84 -7.39 0.62
C GLU A 78 1.68 -6.56 -0.35
N LEU A 79 1.06 -5.73 -1.19
CA LEU A 79 1.76 -4.81 -2.10
C LEU A 79 2.28 -3.58 -1.35
N TYR A 80 1.57 -3.13 -0.31
CA TYR A 80 2.07 -2.09 0.59
C TYR A 80 3.34 -2.55 1.32
N LEU A 81 3.33 -3.78 1.86
CA LEU A 81 4.52 -4.40 2.47
C LEU A 81 5.66 -4.46 1.46
N GLN A 82 5.41 -5.02 0.27
CA GLN A 82 6.42 -5.14 -0.78
C GLN A 82 7.03 -3.78 -1.15
N ALA A 83 6.20 -2.74 -1.36
CA ALA A 83 6.68 -1.41 -1.69
C ALA A 83 7.64 -0.83 -0.63
N ASN A 84 7.31 -1.02 0.66
CA ASN A 84 8.17 -0.58 1.76
C ASN A 84 9.51 -1.35 1.78
N LEU A 85 9.48 -2.65 1.54
CA LEU A 85 10.69 -3.47 1.48
C LEU A 85 11.55 -3.14 0.26
N ASP A 86 10.95 -2.82 -0.88
CA ASP A 86 11.67 -2.39 -2.09
C ASP A 86 12.36 -1.03 -1.89
N VAL A 87 11.71 -0.08 -1.21
CA VAL A 87 12.32 1.19 -0.82
C VAL A 87 13.48 0.97 0.15
N LEU A 88 13.30 0.10 1.14
CA LEU A 88 14.34 -0.23 2.12
C LEU A 88 15.55 -0.91 1.48
N ALA A 89 15.32 -1.77 0.50
CA ALA A 89 16.39 -2.43 -0.26
C ALA A 89 17.12 -1.48 -1.23
N ALA A 90 16.69 -0.22 -1.32
CA ALA A 90 17.18 0.77 -2.28
C ALA A 90 17.13 0.28 -3.74
N THR A 91 16.22 -0.64 -4.04
CA THR A 91 16.12 -1.28 -5.36
C THR A 91 15.80 -0.23 -6.43
N ARG A 92 15.17 0.89 -6.06
CA ARG A 92 14.72 1.93 -7.00
C ARG A 92 14.60 3.34 -6.43
N ALA A 93 14.95 3.59 -5.18
CA ALA A 93 14.89 4.92 -4.60
C ALA A 93 16.27 5.58 -4.60
N HIS A 94 16.34 6.85 -4.97
CA HIS A 94 17.55 7.66 -4.87
C HIS A 94 17.86 8.08 -3.43
N ASP A 95 16.86 8.02 -2.55
CA ASP A 95 17.00 8.42 -1.15
C ASP A 95 17.12 7.21 -0.23
N ARG A 96 18.09 7.26 0.68
CA ARG A 96 18.22 6.26 1.73
C ARG A 96 17.09 6.45 2.74
N CYS A 97 16.17 5.49 2.77
CA CYS A 97 15.17 5.42 3.82
C CYS A 97 15.84 4.97 5.12
N GLN A 98 15.58 5.68 6.23
CA GLN A 98 15.95 5.19 7.55
C GLN A 98 14.95 4.11 7.96
N PRO A 99 15.38 2.88 8.22
CA PRO A 99 14.47 1.77 8.53
C PRO A 99 13.75 1.98 9.87
N VAL A 100 14.34 2.73 10.80
CA VAL A 100 13.76 3.03 12.12
C VAL A 100 13.60 4.53 12.24
N HIS A 101 12.39 4.99 12.49
CA HIS A 101 12.09 6.40 12.69
C HIS A 101 12.74 6.91 13.98
N GLU A 102 13.24 8.14 13.99
CA GLU A 102 13.95 8.75 15.12
C GLU A 102 13.14 8.82 16.43
N THR A 103 11.81 8.89 16.34
CA THR A 103 10.90 8.91 17.50
C THR A 103 10.47 7.51 17.96
N ALA A 104 10.88 6.46 17.25
CA ALA A 104 10.58 5.09 17.67
C ALA A 104 11.47 4.69 18.86
N THR A 105 10.94 3.85 19.72
CA THR A 105 11.68 3.25 20.83
C THR A 105 11.94 1.79 20.53
N VAL A 106 13.18 1.42 20.30
CA VAL A 106 13.59 0.04 20.02
C VAL A 106 14.57 -0.43 21.09
N HIS A 107 14.25 -1.55 21.74
CA HIS A 107 15.08 -2.13 22.79
C HIS A 107 16.45 -2.55 22.18
N PRO A 108 17.59 -2.35 22.91
CA PRO A 108 18.90 -2.68 22.36
C PRO A 108 19.12 -4.14 21.99
N GLN A 109 18.36 -5.06 22.56
CA GLN A 109 18.41 -6.51 22.25
C GLN A 109 17.39 -6.92 21.17
N ALA A 110 16.52 -6.00 20.73
CA ALA A 110 15.58 -6.30 19.65
C ALA A 110 16.32 -6.55 18.33
N VAL A 111 15.86 -7.54 17.58
CA VAL A 111 16.34 -7.84 16.23
C VAL A 111 15.37 -7.26 15.24
N VAL A 112 15.81 -6.29 14.43
CA VAL A 112 15.00 -5.67 13.38
C VAL A 112 15.73 -5.84 12.05
N GLU A 113 15.25 -6.76 11.22
CA GLU A 113 15.87 -7.11 9.94
C GLU A 113 14.91 -6.90 8.78
N ARG A 114 15.38 -6.24 7.71
CA ARG A 114 14.57 -5.96 6.51
C ARG A 114 13.17 -5.45 6.86
N SER A 115 13.08 -4.53 7.81
CA SER A 115 11.81 -4.07 8.37
C SER A 115 11.81 -2.56 8.56
N VAL A 116 10.63 -1.97 8.52
CA VAL A 116 10.43 -0.54 8.77
C VAL A 116 9.73 -0.36 10.12
N VAL A 117 10.25 0.54 10.95
CA VAL A 117 9.67 0.90 12.25
C VAL A 117 9.25 2.36 12.21
N GLY A 118 7.96 2.61 12.20
CA GLY A 118 7.35 3.94 12.08
C GLY A 118 7.46 4.79 13.34
N ALA A 119 7.04 6.04 13.20
CA ALA A 119 7.09 7.04 14.27
C ALA A 119 6.35 6.57 15.53
N HIS A 120 6.96 6.82 16.73
CA HIS A 120 6.38 6.46 18.03
C HIS A 120 6.09 4.97 18.22
N ALA A 121 6.52 4.10 17.32
CA ALA A 121 6.42 2.67 17.54
C ALA A 121 7.33 2.24 18.70
N GLN A 122 6.89 1.21 19.43
CA GLN A 122 7.58 0.68 20.59
C GLN A 122 7.89 -0.80 20.35
N VAL A 123 9.16 -1.15 20.32
CA VAL A 123 9.63 -2.52 20.15
C VAL A 123 10.46 -2.90 21.37
N ALA A 124 9.95 -3.82 22.19
CA ALA A 124 10.68 -4.39 23.32
C ALA A 124 11.75 -5.39 22.82
N ASP A 125 12.28 -6.24 23.68
CA ASP A 125 13.18 -7.34 23.27
C ASP A 125 12.41 -8.38 22.43
N ALA A 126 12.37 -8.17 21.12
CA ALA A 126 11.54 -8.90 20.15
C ALA A 126 12.28 -9.07 18.83
N THR A 127 11.79 -9.97 17.97
CA THR A 127 12.34 -10.21 16.62
C THR A 127 11.32 -9.76 15.56
N ILE A 128 11.75 -8.85 14.68
CA ILE A 128 10.94 -8.29 13.59
C ILE A 128 11.68 -8.54 12.28
N THR A 129 11.10 -9.29 11.36
CA THR A 129 11.72 -9.60 10.07
C THR A 129 10.74 -9.38 8.91
N GLY A 130 11.19 -8.71 7.84
CA GLY A 130 10.40 -8.51 6.62
C GLY A 130 9.06 -7.80 6.83
N SER A 131 8.98 -6.91 7.84
CA SER A 131 7.71 -6.36 8.31
C SER A 131 7.70 -4.83 8.33
N VAL A 132 6.50 -4.26 8.35
CA VAL A 132 6.28 -2.81 8.50
C VAL A 132 5.46 -2.56 9.77
N LEU A 133 6.09 -1.91 10.73
CA LEU A 133 5.43 -1.37 11.91
C LEU A 133 5.03 0.07 11.62
N LEU A 134 3.75 0.32 11.52
CA LEU A 134 3.18 1.64 11.29
C LEU A 134 3.29 2.52 12.55
N PRO A 135 3.07 3.85 12.45
CA PRO A 135 3.18 4.73 13.59
C PRO A 135 2.34 4.27 14.81
N GLY A 136 2.99 4.25 15.98
CA GLY A 136 2.35 3.86 17.24
C GLY A 136 2.21 2.36 17.46
N ALA A 137 2.67 1.50 16.57
CA ALA A 137 2.64 0.05 16.78
C ALA A 137 3.43 -0.36 18.03
N VAL A 138 2.95 -1.37 18.76
CA VAL A 138 3.60 -1.87 19.97
C VAL A 138 3.88 -3.36 19.85
N VAL A 139 5.14 -3.74 20.06
CA VAL A 139 5.57 -5.15 20.08
C VAL A 139 6.26 -5.43 21.40
N GLU A 140 5.69 -6.35 22.18
CA GLU A 140 6.16 -6.70 23.53
C GLU A 140 7.29 -7.76 23.49
N SER A 141 7.93 -7.95 24.66
CA SER A 141 9.11 -8.81 24.78
C SER A 141 8.84 -10.27 24.38
N GLY A 142 9.82 -10.86 23.72
CA GLY A 142 9.77 -12.24 23.24
C GLY A 142 8.86 -12.47 22.04
N ALA A 143 8.19 -11.44 21.53
CA ALA A 143 7.37 -11.58 20.35
C ALA A 143 8.21 -11.78 19.08
N VAL A 144 7.68 -12.53 18.12
CA VAL A 144 8.26 -12.78 16.81
C VAL A 144 7.27 -12.33 15.73
N VAL A 145 7.68 -11.38 14.90
CA VAL A 145 6.85 -10.82 13.82
C VAL A 145 7.56 -11.01 12.49
N THR A 146 6.89 -11.64 11.54
CA THR A 146 7.43 -11.87 10.19
C THR A 146 6.41 -11.51 9.11
N ASP A 147 6.89 -10.91 8.01
CA ASP A 147 6.13 -10.63 6.77
C ASP A 147 4.76 -9.96 7.03
N SER A 148 4.71 -9.00 7.96
CA SER A 148 3.47 -8.45 8.48
C SER A 148 3.42 -6.92 8.43
N VAL A 149 2.21 -6.35 8.38
CA VAL A 149 1.94 -4.92 8.49
C VAL A 149 1.16 -4.66 9.78
N LEU A 150 1.75 -3.93 10.72
CA LEU A 150 1.22 -3.76 12.07
C LEU A 150 1.02 -2.30 12.43
N MET A 151 -0.18 -1.95 12.91
CA MET A 151 -0.47 -0.66 13.54
C MET A 151 -0.87 -0.84 15.02
N GLY A 152 -1.39 -2.00 15.40
CA GLY A 152 -1.88 -2.33 16.73
C GLY A 152 -0.81 -2.87 17.68
N ARG A 153 -1.23 -3.75 18.59
CA ARG A 153 -0.38 -4.33 19.65
C ARG A 153 -0.15 -5.82 19.46
N VAL A 154 1.09 -6.23 19.61
CA VAL A 154 1.50 -7.64 19.69
C VAL A 154 2.00 -7.93 21.12
N GLY A 155 1.31 -8.83 21.82
CA GLY A 155 1.59 -9.22 23.20
C GLY A 155 2.87 -10.02 23.36
N ALA A 156 3.36 -10.12 24.59
CA ALA A 156 4.61 -10.77 24.93
C ALA A 156 4.64 -12.24 24.48
N GLY A 157 5.73 -12.67 23.84
CA GLY A 157 5.91 -14.04 23.36
C GLY A 157 4.97 -14.48 22.24
N ALA A 158 4.18 -13.59 21.67
CA ALA A 158 3.30 -13.89 20.54
C ALA A 158 4.10 -14.13 19.25
N VAL A 159 3.56 -14.96 18.37
CA VAL A 159 4.14 -15.24 17.04
C VAL A 159 3.16 -14.78 15.97
N VAL A 160 3.58 -13.84 15.13
CA VAL A 160 2.76 -13.22 14.08
C VAL A 160 3.44 -13.41 12.74
N HIS A 161 2.75 -14.03 11.78
CA HIS A 161 3.28 -14.28 10.45
C HIS A 161 2.23 -13.97 9.38
N ASN A 162 2.63 -13.20 8.36
CA ASN A 162 1.79 -12.82 7.22
C ASN A 162 0.43 -12.22 7.65
N CYS A 163 0.48 -11.25 8.57
CA CYS A 163 -0.71 -10.67 9.17
C CYS A 163 -0.81 -9.17 8.93
N VAL A 164 -2.03 -8.66 9.04
CA VAL A 164 -2.32 -7.23 9.05
C VAL A 164 -3.04 -6.88 10.34
N LEU A 165 -2.42 -6.02 11.17
CA LEU A 165 -3.07 -5.47 12.35
C LEU A 165 -3.37 -3.98 12.13
N GLY A 166 -4.66 -3.63 12.17
CA GLY A 166 -5.10 -2.24 12.24
C GLY A 166 -4.83 -1.64 13.63
N ALA A 167 -5.17 -0.36 13.81
CA ALA A 167 -4.90 0.38 15.05
C ALA A 167 -5.48 -0.29 16.31
N ASP A 168 -6.69 -0.85 16.19
CA ASP A 168 -7.38 -1.55 17.29
C ASP A 168 -7.07 -3.06 17.32
N GLY A 169 -6.19 -3.52 16.45
CA GLY A 169 -5.79 -4.92 16.38
C GLY A 169 -4.90 -5.31 17.54
N VAL A 170 -5.27 -6.39 18.24
CA VAL A 170 -4.50 -6.94 19.37
C VAL A 170 -4.24 -8.41 19.16
N VAL A 171 -2.99 -8.82 19.37
CA VAL A 171 -2.58 -10.21 19.51
C VAL A 171 -2.24 -10.44 20.97
N ALA A 172 -2.89 -11.43 21.61
CA ALA A 172 -2.70 -11.71 23.02
C ALA A 172 -1.30 -12.28 23.33
N PRO A 173 -0.79 -12.16 24.56
CA PRO A 173 0.47 -12.77 24.93
C PRO A 173 0.50 -14.27 24.63
N GLY A 174 1.59 -14.75 24.01
CA GLY A 174 1.77 -16.15 23.63
C GLY A 174 0.88 -16.65 22.49
N GLU A 175 0.06 -15.77 21.90
CA GLU A 175 -0.82 -16.15 20.78
C GLU A 175 -0.02 -16.36 19.50
N HIS A 176 -0.42 -17.35 18.71
CA HIS A 176 0.09 -17.58 17.37
C HIS A 176 -0.94 -17.16 16.32
N LEU A 177 -0.60 -16.13 15.53
CA LEU A 177 -1.44 -15.56 14.49
C LEU A 177 -0.77 -15.74 13.12
N ARG A 178 -1.48 -16.32 12.16
CA ARG A 178 -0.98 -16.54 10.81
C ARG A 178 -2.05 -16.25 9.78
N ASP A 179 -1.66 -15.58 8.69
CA ASP A 179 -2.49 -15.30 7.52
C ASP A 179 -3.83 -14.61 7.86
N GLN A 180 -3.83 -13.68 8.83
CA GLN A 180 -5.05 -13.03 9.33
C GLN A 180 -4.97 -11.52 9.31
N ARG A 181 -6.15 -10.91 9.35
CA ARG A 181 -6.33 -9.45 9.54
C ARG A 181 -7.10 -9.20 10.85
N ARG A 182 -6.65 -8.21 11.64
CA ARG A 182 -7.32 -7.79 12.88
C ARG A 182 -7.37 -6.27 13.01
N PRO A 183 -8.55 -5.69 13.38
CA PRO A 183 -9.82 -6.41 13.42
C PRO A 183 -10.17 -7.02 12.07
N ASP A 184 -10.97 -8.07 12.06
CA ASP A 184 -11.45 -8.68 10.82
C ASP A 184 -12.30 -7.64 10.07
N PRO A 185 -11.94 -7.26 8.83
CA PRO A 185 -12.67 -6.26 8.07
C PRO A 185 -14.12 -6.65 7.79
N ASN A 186 -14.46 -7.94 7.89
CA ASN A 186 -15.80 -8.45 7.68
C ASN A 186 -16.63 -8.58 8.98
N SER A 187 -16.02 -8.36 10.14
CA SER A 187 -16.72 -8.47 11.44
C SER A 187 -17.66 -7.30 11.75
N GLY A 188 -17.64 -6.23 10.96
CA GLY A 188 -18.43 -5.01 11.14
C GLY A 188 -19.73 -4.91 10.33
N SER A 189 -20.11 -5.92 9.55
CA SER A 189 -21.30 -5.88 8.67
C SER A 189 -22.50 -6.66 9.21
N THR A 190 -22.66 -6.78 10.54
CA THR A 190 -23.90 -7.29 11.11
C THR A 190 -24.70 -6.13 11.74
N GLY A 191 -25.68 -5.63 10.96
CA GLY A 191 -26.87 -4.98 11.51
C GLY A 191 -26.82 -3.47 11.61
N THR A 192 -27.59 -2.81 10.95
CA THR A 192 -29.03 -2.52 11.00
C THR A 192 -29.39 -1.65 9.85
#